data_1c5dc9e1f9ab114745b0b5222c0074ea
#
_entry.id   1c5dc9e1f9ab114745b0b5222c0074ea
#
_cell.length_a   1.000
_cell.length_b   1.000
_cell.length_c   1.000
_cell.angle_alpha   90.00
_cell.angle_beta   90.00
_cell.angle_gamma   90.00
#
_symmetry.space_group_name_H-M   'P 1'
#
loop_
_entity.id
_entity.type
_entity.pdbx_description
1 polymer ?
#
loop_
_entity_poly.entity_id
_entity_poly.type
_entity_poly.pdbx_seq_one_letter_code
_entity_poly.pdbx_strand_id
1 'polypeptide(L)'
;MTTTAPAGTGHRRALLAVDGLTVRFRLRDTVVHAVSDLSLDLHPGELLAVVGESGCGKSVLAHALLGLLPRNATVTGRARLHPTAGDPVDLIAVGERHLARQVRGRAVGLVPQSPATALTPVRTGRRLLAETLRAHGHPRRAAAGAAERIAADVGLHPTDLDRFPHELSGGMAQRLATALALAPDPPLLLADEPTTGLDRPLVDHTLDLLRRRCDTGAAVLLITHDLAAARRVADTVAVMYASRIVEHRPTPDLFDRPAHPYTAGLLDALPDRAFTPVPGHPPMLTDLPAGCAFAPRCPRATDACHTPPRLVADGGGRLACHHPLTSKAPA
;
A
#
# COMPACT_ATOMS: atom_id res chain seq x y z
N MET A 1 -38.17 32.03 -0.71
CA MET A 1 -36.71 32.02 -0.59
C MET A 1 -36.37 30.93 0.42
N THR A 2 -36.14 29.71 -0.05
CA THR A 2 -35.86 28.52 0.77
C THR A 2 -34.34 28.31 0.72
N THR A 3 -33.67 28.62 1.83
CA THR A 3 -32.23 28.45 1.98
C THR A 3 -31.95 26.97 2.21
N THR A 4 -31.39 26.31 1.19
CA THR A 4 -30.91 24.92 1.30
C THR A 4 -29.57 24.94 2.07
N ALA A 5 -29.55 24.36 3.26
CA ALA A 5 -28.35 24.16 4.05
C ALA A 5 -27.38 23.20 3.30
N PRO A 6 -26.06 23.42 3.40
CA PRO A 6 -25.09 22.50 2.79
C PRO A 6 -25.17 21.14 3.50
N ALA A 7 -25.18 20.08 2.70
CA ALA A 7 -25.16 18.70 3.16
C ALA A 7 -23.91 18.48 4.03
N GLY A 8 -24.13 18.07 5.28
CA GLY A 8 -23.08 17.73 6.23
C GLY A 8 -22.19 16.61 5.66
N THR A 9 -20.89 16.80 5.74
CA THR A 9 -19.85 15.80 5.48
C THR A 9 -19.98 14.72 6.55
N GLY A 10 -20.89 13.76 6.32
CA GLY A 10 -20.95 12.54 7.11
C GLY A 10 -19.58 11.86 7.02
N HIS A 11 -18.91 11.68 8.14
CA HIS A 11 -17.65 10.93 8.24
C HIS A 11 -17.90 9.53 7.67
N ARG A 12 -17.48 9.28 6.44
CA ARG A 12 -17.49 7.93 5.86
C ARG A 12 -16.63 7.05 6.76
N ARG A 13 -17.22 5.99 7.31
CA ARG A 13 -16.49 5.03 8.15
C ARG A 13 -15.36 4.42 7.31
N ALA A 14 -14.14 4.42 7.84
CA ALA A 14 -13.01 3.77 7.19
C ALA A 14 -13.27 2.26 7.03
N LEU A 15 -12.90 1.69 5.88
CA LEU A 15 -12.88 0.23 5.68
C LEU A 15 -11.73 -0.39 6.48
N LEU A 16 -10.55 0.26 6.45
CA LEU A 16 -9.38 -0.10 7.24
C LEU A 16 -8.95 1.11 8.06
N ALA A 17 -8.87 0.95 9.39
CA ALA A 17 -8.32 1.95 10.30
C ALA A 17 -7.10 1.34 11.02
N VAL A 18 -5.92 1.91 10.77
CA VAL A 18 -4.65 1.53 11.42
C VAL A 18 -4.29 2.59 12.43
N ASP A 19 -3.99 2.17 13.67
CA ASP A 19 -3.69 3.06 14.78
C ASP A 19 -2.43 2.59 15.52
N GLY A 20 -1.38 3.40 15.49
CA GLY A 20 -0.12 3.18 16.19
C GLY A 20 0.60 1.89 15.82
N LEU A 21 0.41 1.37 14.59
CA LEU A 21 1.03 0.12 14.16
C LEU A 21 2.55 0.21 14.25
N THR A 22 3.13 -0.75 14.96
CA THR A 22 4.56 -0.83 15.18
C THR A 22 5.04 -2.25 14.92
N VAL A 23 6.07 -2.40 14.08
CA VAL A 23 6.68 -3.68 13.75
C VAL A 23 8.18 -3.65 14.02
N ARG A 24 8.65 -4.63 14.79
CA ARG A 24 10.05 -4.82 15.15
C ARG A 24 10.47 -6.24 14.79
N PHE A 25 11.64 -6.40 14.16
CA PHE A 25 12.27 -7.72 13.98
C PHE A 25 13.44 -7.87 14.92
N ARG A 26 13.41 -8.92 15.74
CA ARG A 26 14.55 -9.29 16.58
C ARG A 26 15.55 -10.09 15.78
N LEU A 27 16.77 -9.58 15.66
CA LEU A 27 17.95 -10.29 15.20
C LEU A 27 18.81 -10.65 16.41
N ARG A 28 19.93 -11.38 16.19
CA ARG A 28 20.78 -11.84 17.31
C ARG A 28 21.20 -10.70 18.25
N ASP A 29 21.75 -9.63 17.68
CA ASP A 29 22.39 -8.55 18.44
C ASP A 29 21.73 -7.18 18.23
N THR A 30 20.64 -7.12 17.46
CA THR A 30 19.98 -5.85 17.12
C THR A 30 18.49 -6.02 16.84
N VAL A 31 17.78 -4.89 16.80
CA VAL A 31 16.36 -4.81 16.47
C VAL A 31 16.17 -3.93 15.24
N VAL A 32 15.49 -4.45 14.23
CA VAL A 32 15.08 -3.66 13.06
C VAL A 32 13.76 -2.99 13.35
N HIS A 33 13.70 -1.67 13.26
CA HIS A 33 12.51 -0.84 13.45
C HIS A 33 11.79 -0.65 12.11
N ALA A 34 11.07 -1.68 11.65
CA ALA A 34 10.53 -1.70 10.29
C ALA A 34 9.30 -0.81 10.09
N VAL A 35 8.42 -0.71 11.09
CA VAL A 35 7.28 0.23 11.12
C VAL A 35 7.23 0.83 12.52
N SER A 36 7.02 2.13 12.64
CA SER A 36 7.02 2.85 13.91
C SER A 36 5.86 3.80 14.00
N ASP A 37 4.89 3.48 14.89
CA ASP A 37 3.76 4.34 15.23
C ASP A 37 2.99 4.84 13.98
N LEU A 38 2.69 3.90 13.07
CA LEU A 38 2.02 4.20 11.81
C LEU A 38 0.51 4.22 12.00
N SER A 39 -0.11 5.32 11.59
CA SER A 39 -1.57 5.48 11.63
C SER A 39 -2.09 5.99 10.29
N LEU A 40 -3.07 5.30 9.73
CA LEU A 40 -3.76 5.69 8.51
C LEU A 40 -5.20 5.15 8.50
N ASP A 41 -6.05 5.81 7.76
CA ASP A 41 -7.40 5.37 7.43
C ASP A 41 -7.51 5.18 5.92
N LEU A 42 -8.26 4.17 5.50
CA LEU A 42 -8.55 3.89 4.10
C LEU A 42 -10.05 3.63 3.95
N HIS A 43 -10.69 4.38 3.04
CA HIS A 43 -12.14 4.37 2.87
C HIS A 43 -12.57 3.51 1.67
N PRO A 44 -13.83 3.00 1.66
CA PRO A 44 -14.38 2.34 0.48
C PRO A 44 -14.32 3.25 -0.76
N GLY A 45 -13.88 2.71 -1.89
CA GLY A 45 -13.71 3.45 -3.15
C GLY A 45 -12.43 4.30 -3.20
N GLU A 46 -11.60 4.29 -2.16
CA GLU A 46 -10.35 5.04 -2.10
C GLU A 46 -9.16 4.21 -2.54
N LEU A 47 -8.26 4.83 -3.32
CA LEU A 47 -6.93 4.35 -3.59
C LEU A 47 -5.92 5.22 -2.83
N LEU A 48 -5.34 4.66 -1.77
CA LEU A 48 -4.27 5.29 -1.00
C LEU A 48 -2.93 4.72 -1.44
N ALA A 49 -2.02 5.58 -1.88
CA ALA A 49 -0.65 5.16 -2.18
C ALA A 49 0.27 5.41 -0.98
N VAL A 50 1.08 4.39 -0.63
CA VAL A 50 2.20 4.53 0.31
C VAL A 50 3.49 4.55 -0.48
N VAL A 51 4.17 5.69 -0.47
CA VAL A 51 5.40 5.92 -1.23
C VAL A 51 6.59 6.22 -0.33
N GLY A 52 7.81 6.08 -0.84
CA GLY A 52 9.05 6.37 -0.11
C GLY A 52 10.22 5.54 -0.62
N GLU A 53 11.44 5.83 -0.12
CA GLU A 53 12.66 5.13 -0.51
C GLU A 53 12.57 3.63 -0.22
N SER A 54 13.34 2.82 -0.98
CA SER A 54 13.42 1.37 -0.74
C SER A 54 13.92 1.08 0.69
N GLY A 55 13.39 0.03 1.29
CA GLY A 55 13.79 -0.38 2.64
C GLY A 55 13.17 0.43 3.79
N CYS A 56 12.31 1.44 3.55
CA CYS A 56 11.70 2.24 4.63
C CYS A 56 10.56 1.53 5.38
N GLY A 57 10.17 0.29 5.01
CA GLY A 57 9.18 -0.52 5.73
C GLY A 57 7.81 -0.70 5.05
N LYS A 58 7.60 -0.20 3.84
CA LYS A 58 6.29 -0.24 3.12
C LYS A 58 5.69 -1.65 3.00
N SER A 59 6.45 -2.61 2.46
CA SER A 59 5.98 -4.01 2.30
C SER A 59 5.70 -4.69 3.64
N VAL A 60 6.42 -4.30 4.70
CA VAL A 60 6.19 -4.81 6.05
C VAL A 60 4.81 -4.43 6.55
N LEU A 61 4.29 -3.24 6.19
CA LEU A 61 2.92 -2.84 6.51
C LEU A 61 1.89 -3.83 5.94
N ALA A 62 1.97 -4.16 4.64
CA ALA A 62 1.04 -5.09 4.01
C ALA A 62 1.10 -6.50 4.64
N HIS A 63 2.32 -6.99 4.90
CA HIS A 63 2.51 -8.28 5.53
C HIS A 63 2.04 -8.32 6.99
N ALA A 64 2.19 -7.22 7.74
CA ALA A 64 1.68 -7.11 9.11
C ALA A 64 0.16 -7.21 9.16
N LEU A 65 -0.55 -6.50 8.26
CA LEU A 65 -2.02 -6.52 8.17
C LEU A 65 -2.58 -7.92 7.86
N LEU A 66 -1.79 -8.77 7.21
CA LEU A 66 -2.18 -10.13 6.86
C LEU A 66 -1.60 -11.21 7.81
N GLY A 67 -0.82 -10.83 8.83
CA GLY A 67 -0.15 -11.78 9.71
C GLY A 67 0.85 -12.69 8.97
N LEU A 68 1.51 -12.17 7.92
CA LEU A 68 2.48 -12.91 7.09
C LEU A 68 3.94 -12.64 7.48
N LEU A 69 4.15 -12.01 8.62
CA LEU A 69 5.50 -11.72 9.11
C LEU A 69 6.15 -12.98 9.72
N PRO A 70 7.49 -13.10 9.66
CA PRO A 70 8.19 -14.21 10.27
C PRO A 70 8.11 -14.17 11.81
N ARG A 71 8.40 -15.30 12.46
CA ARG A 71 8.22 -15.49 13.91
C ARG A 71 9.06 -14.56 14.79
N ASN A 72 10.16 -14.02 14.29
CA ASN A 72 10.98 -13.04 15.00
C ASN A 72 10.43 -11.62 14.93
N ALA A 73 9.26 -11.40 14.29
CA ALA A 73 8.56 -10.14 14.30
C ALA A 73 7.71 -9.98 15.55
N THR A 74 7.74 -8.78 16.13
CA THR A 74 6.78 -8.32 17.14
C THR A 74 5.94 -7.22 16.52
N VAL A 75 4.61 -7.37 16.60
CA VAL A 75 3.64 -6.41 16.06
C VAL A 75 2.81 -5.88 17.22
N THR A 76 2.66 -4.57 17.32
CA THR A 76 1.82 -3.87 18.29
C THR A 76 1.02 -2.76 17.61
N GLY A 77 0.05 -2.20 18.30
CA GLY A 77 -0.93 -1.27 17.73
C GLY A 77 -2.21 -1.97 17.32
N ARG A 78 -3.01 -1.35 16.48
CA ARG A 78 -4.31 -1.89 16.04
C ARG A 78 -4.48 -1.71 14.53
N ALA A 79 -5.18 -2.65 13.90
CA ALA A 79 -5.60 -2.53 12.50
C ALA A 79 -7.03 -3.09 12.38
N ARG A 80 -8.01 -2.20 12.41
CA ARG A 80 -9.43 -2.57 12.37
C ARG A 80 -9.93 -2.59 10.95
N LEU A 81 -10.34 -3.76 10.49
CA LEU A 81 -11.07 -3.94 9.24
C LEU A 81 -12.56 -3.86 9.56
N HIS A 82 -13.27 -2.99 8.86
CA HIS A 82 -14.72 -2.80 8.99
C HIS A 82 -15.40 -3.35 7.72
N PRO A 83 -15.75 -4.63 7.69
CA PRO A 83 -16.41 -5.21 6.52
C PRO A 83 -17.78 -4.55 6.30
N THR A 84 -18.30 -4.60 5.07
CA THR A 84 -19.62 -4.08 4.72
C THR A 84 -20.74 -4.79 5.48
N ALA A 85 -20.52 -6.07 5.85
CA ALA A 85 -21.41 -6.88 6.68
C ALA A 85 -20.60 -7.60 7.76
N GLY A 86 -21.05 -7.57 8.99
CA GLY A 86 -20.42 -8.19 10.15
C GLY A 86 -19.70 -7.22 11.08
N ASP A 87 -19.11 -7.77 12.14
CA ASP A 87 -18.41 -6.99 13.16
C ASP A 87 -17.00 -6.59 12.69
N PRO A 88 -16.47 -5.46 13.20
CA PRO A 88 -15.08 -5.06 12.98
C PRO A 88 -14.09 -6.12 13.48
N VAL A 89 -13.05 -6.36 12.70
CA VAL A 89 -12.00 -7.33 13.04
C VAL A 89 -10.69 -6.57 13.23
N ASP A 90 -10.04 -6.75 14.39
CA ASP A 90 -8.68 -6.26 14.60
C ASP A 90 -7.69 -7.28 14.04
N LEU A 91 -7.11 -6.97 12.86
CA LEU A 91 -6.22 -7.85 12.13
C LEU A 91 -4.94 -8.23 12.89
N ILE A 92 -4.54 -7.41 13.88
CA ILE A 92 -3.36 -7.65 14.70
C ILE A 92 -3.68 -8.58 15.89
N ALA A 93 -4.90 -8.49 16.42
CA ALA A 93 -5.30 -9.25 17.60
C ALA A 93 -5.88 -10.63 17.28
N VAL A 94 -6.43 -10.82 16.06
CA VAL A 94 -7.04 -12.11 15.70
C VAL A 94 -6.00 -13.19 15.44
N GLY A 95 -6.36 -14.43 15.78
CA GLY A 95 -5.48 -15.58 15.59
C GLY A 95 -5.38 -16.04 14.12
N GLU A 96 -4.31 -16.79 13.80
CA GLU A 96 -3.99 -17.30 12.47
C GLU A 96 -5.17 -18.03 11.78
N ARG A 97 -5.95 -18.82 12.54
CA ARG A 97 -7.10 -19.55 11.99
C ARG A 97 -8.17 -18.60 11.44
N HIS A 98 -8.39 -17.46 12.08
CA HIS A 98 -9.33 -16.44 11.61
C HIS A 98 -8.78 -15.72 10.39
N LEU A 99 -7.51 -15.29 10.43
CA LEU A 99 -6.85 -14.68 9.27
C LEU A 99 -6.92 -15.57 8.03
N ALA A 100 -6.60 -16.86 8.17
CA ALA A 100 -6.59 -17.79 7.04
C ALA A 100 -7.99 -18.07 6.47
N ARG A 101 -9.04 -18.08 7.29
CA ARG A 101 -10.38 -18.48 6.84
C ARG A 101 -11.29 -17.32 6.45
N GLN A 102 -11.13 -16.16 7.08
CA GLN A 102 -12.07 -15.05 6.97
C GLN A 102 -11.43 -13.79 6.34
N VAL A 103 -10.12 -13.62 6.47
CA VAL A 103 -9.45 -12.40 6.01
C VAL A 103 -8.73 -12.61 4.69
N ARG A 104 -7.73 -13.51 4.64
CA ARG A 104 -6.88 -13.70 3.46
C ARG A 104 -7.67 -14.19 2.26
N GLY A 105 -7.65 -13.42 1.18
CA GLY A 105 -8.37 -13.67 -0.05
C GLY A 105 -9.87 -13.33 0.01
N ARG A 106 -10.52 -13.33 1.17
CA ARG A 106 -11.97 -13.00 1.29
C ARG A 106 -12.21 -11.52 1.54
N ALA A 107 -11.66 -11.02 2.63
CA ALA A 107 -11.81 -9.62 3.04
C ALA A 107 -10.63 -8.76 2.56
N VAL A 108 -9.45 -9.36 2.45
CA VAL A 108 -8.23 -8.68 2.03
C VAL A 108 -7.49 -9.53 0.99
N GLY A 109 -7.34 -9.01 -0.22
CA GLY A 109 -6.48 -9.56 -1.27
C GLY A 109 -5.07 -8.99 -1.19
N LEU A 110 -4.06 -9.75 -1.65
CA LEU A 110 -2.68 -9.30 -1.74
C LEU A 110 -2.12 -9.55 -3.14
N VAL A 111 -1.71 -8.48 -3.81
CA VAL A 111 -0.81 -8.56 -4.96
C VAL A 111 0.62 -8.48 -4.41
N PRO A 112 1.40 -9.55 -4.48
CA PRO A 112 2.73 -9.59 -3.87
C PRO A 112 3.78 -8.90 -4.75
N GLN A 113 4.83 -8.38 -4.12
CA GLN A 113 5.98 -7.79 -4.81
C GLN A 113 6.73 -8.81 -5.69
N SER A 114 6.85 -10.05 -5.23
CA SER A 114 7.53 -11.12 -5.95
C SER A 114 6.57 -12.27 -6.27
N PRO A 115 6.08 -12.37 -7.50
CA PRO A 115 5.16 -13.44 -7.89
C PRO A 115 5.80 -14.83 -7.81
N ALA A 116 7.11 -14.94 -8.02
CA ALA A 116 7.83 -16.22 -7.99
C ALA A 116 7.72 -16.93 -6.63
N THR A 117 7.62 -16.18 -5.54
CA THR A 117 7.47 -16.74 -4.19
C THR A 117 6.02 -17.00 -3.80
N ALA A 118 5.06 -16.43 -4.51
CA ALA A 118 3.63 -16.53 -4.22
C ALA A 118 2.92 -17.61 -5.05
N LEU A 119 3.45 -17.96 -6.22
CA LEU A 119 2.85 -18.94 -7.12
C LEU A 119 3.35 -20.36 -6.79
N THR A 120 2.42 -21.31 -6.64
CA THR A 120 2.76 -22.72 -6.42
C THR A 120 3.36 -23.32 -7.70
N PRO A 121 4.65 -23.71 -7.73
CA PRO A 121 5.39 -24.02 -8.95
C PRO A 121 4.91 -25.26 -9.70
N VAL A 122 4.21 -26.17 -9.02
CA VAL A 122 3.74 -27.47 -9.55
C VAL A 122 2.29 -27.43 -10.04
N ARG A 123 1.72 -26.24 -10.23
CA ARG A 123 0.35 -26.04 -10.72
C ARG A 123 0.34 -25.00 -11.83
N THR A 124 -0.46 -25.26 -12.87
CA THR A 124 -0.67 -24.30 -13.95
C THR A 124 -1.48 -23.10 -13.46
N GLY A 125 -1.37 -21.93 -14.12
CA GLY A 125 -2.14 -20.75 -13.83
C GLY A 125 -3.65 -21.01 -13.80
N ARG A 126 -4.16 -21.76 -14.77
CA ARG A 126 -5.58 -22.19 -14.85
C ARG A 126 -6.01 -22.94 -13.59
N ARG A 127 -5.17 -23.86 -13.14
CA ARG A 127 -5.47 -24.66 -11.94
C ARG A 127 -5.45 -23.80 -10.69
N LEU A 128 -4.49 -22.91 -10.56
CA LEU A 128 -4.40 -21.96 -9.43
C LEU A 128 -5.64 -21.08 -9.36
N LEU A 129 -6.05 -20.44 -10.45
CA LEU A 129 -7.26 -19.62 -10.50
C LEU A 129 -8.53 -20.41 -10.20
N ALA A 130 -8.68 -21.59 -10.82
CA ALA A 130 -9.86 -22.42 -10.58
C ALA A 130 -9.95 -22.92 -9.14
N GLU A 131 -8.83 -23.24 -8.49
CA GLU A 131 -8.80 -23.63 -7.06
C GLU A 131 -9.12 -22.46 -6.16
N THR A 132 -8.58 -21.27 -6.44
CA THR A 132 -8.87 -20.03 -5.70
C THR A 132 -10.37 -19.70 -5.80
N LEU A 133 -10.94 -19.66 -6.99
CA LEU A 133 -12.37 -19.40 -7.20
C LEU A 133 -13.26 -20.38 -6.43
N ARG A 134 -12.92 -21.69 -6.48
CA ARG A 134 -13.68 -22.72 -5.76
C ARG A 134 -13.59 -22.58 -4.24
N ALA A 135 -12.40 -22.23 -3.73
CA ALA A 135 -12.20 -21.98 -2.30
C ALA A 135 -13.05 -20.79 -1.80
N HIS A 136 -13.43 -19.89 -2.72
CA HIS A 136 -14.28 -18.72 -2.44
C HIS A 136 -15.75 -18.89 -2.89
N GLY A 137 -16.17 -20.13 -3.14
CA GLY A 137 -17.58 -20.46 -3.34
C GLY A 137 -18.08 -20.48 -4.79
N HIS A 138 -17.19 -20.28 -5.77
CA HIS A 138 -17.59 -20.39 -7.18
C HIS A 138 -17.90 -21.85 -7.55
N PRO A 139 -19.03 -22.12 -8.22
CA PRO A 139 -19.37 -23.45 -8.70
C PRO A 139 -18.28 -23.98 -9.67
N ARG A 140 -17.95 -25.26 -9.57
CA ARG A 140 -16.91 -25.88 -10.39
C ARG A 140 -17.08 -25.64 -11.91
N ARG A 141 -18.33 -25.65 -12.37
CA ARG A 141 -18.65 -25.42 -13.80
C ARG A 141 -18.40 -23.96 -14.23
N ALA A 142 -18.56 -23.00 -13.34
CA ALA A 142 -18.36 -21.57 -13.61
C ALA A 142 -16.89 -21.13 -13.43
N ALA A 143 -16.10 -21.87 -12.66
CA ALA A 143 -14.74 -21.48 -12.30
C ALA A 143 -13.79 -21.39 -13.50
N ALA A 144 -13.94 -22.25 -14.51
CA ALA A 144 -13.10 -22.22 -15.71
C ALA A 144 -13.31 -20.93 -16.53
N GLY A 145 -14.55 -20.61 -16.85
CA GLY A 145 -14.88 -19.37 -17.59
C GLY A 145 -14.59 -18.10 -16.79
N ALA A 146 -14.76 -18.14 -15.46
CA ALA A 146 -14.36 -17.03 -14.59
C ALA A 146 -12.83 -16.84 -14.59
N ALA A 147 -12.04 -17.91 -14.56
CA ALA A 147 -10.59 -17.86 -14.63
C ALA A 147 -10.11 -17.17 -15.92
N GLU A 148 -10.72 -17.50 -17.06
CA GLU A 148 -10.37 -16.89 -18.35
C GLU A 148 -10.72 -15.40 -18.42
N ARG A 149 -11.88 -14.99 -17.90
CA ARG A 149 -12.24 -13.56 -17.80
C ARG A 149 -11.26 -12.78 -16.93
N ILE A 150 -10.96 -13.29 -15.73
CA ILE A 150 -10.02 -12.62 -14.82
C ILE A 150 -8.61 -12.54 -15.42
N ALA A 151 -8.19 -13.60 -16.16
CA ALA A 151 -6.92 -13.58 -16.88
C ALA A 151 -6.91 -12.49 -17.97
N ALA A 152 -7.98 -12.35 -18.73
CA ALA A 152 -8.14 -11.31 -19.73
C ALA A 152 -8.12 -9.90 -19.10
N ASP A 153 -8.78 -9.72 -17.94
CA ASP A 153 -8.80 -8.45 -17.21
C ASP A 153 -7.39 -7.98 -16.78
N VAL A 154 -6.46 -8.91 -16.49
CA VAL A 154 -5.06 -8.60 -16.18
C VAL A 154 -4.15 -8.66 -17.42
N GLY A 155 -4.69 -8.81 -18.62
CA GLY A 155 -3.94 -8.86 -19.87
C GLY A 155 -3.17 -10.16 -20.12
N LEU A 156 -3.59 -11.29 -19.50
CA LEU A 156 -3.05 -12.62 -19.80
C LEU A 156 -3.89 -13.27 -20.92
N HIS A 157 -3.22 -13.87 -21.90
CA HIS A 157 -3.91 -14.67 -22.91
C HIS A 157 -4.39 -15.99 -22.28
N PRO A 158 -5.56 -16.54 -22.65
CA PRO A 158 -6.09 -17.78 -22.09
C PRO A 158 -5.13 -18.97 -22.19
N THR A 159 -4.31 -19.07 -23.25
CA THR A 159 -3.28 -20.13 -23.43
C THR A 159 -2.14 -20.03 -22.43
N ASP A 160 -1.85 -18.83 -21.90
CA ASP A 160 -0.80 -18.66 -20.90
C ASP A 160 -1.19 -19.25 -19.55
N LEU A 161 -2.48 -19.43 -19.30
CA LEU A 161 -2.98 -20.09 -18.10
C LEU A 161 -2.62 -21.58 -18.02
N ASP A 162 -2.30 -22.22 -19.14
CA ASP A 162 -1.94 -23.63 -19.17
C ASP A 162 -0.45 -23.88 -18.87
N ARG A 163 0.33 -22.79 -18.71
CA ARG A 163 1.74 -22.84 -18.32
C ARG A 163 1.91 -22.95 -16.81
N PHE A 164 3.04 -23.53 -16.40
CA PHE A 164 3.50 -23.51 -15.03
C PHE A 164 4.19 -22.17 -14.70
N PRO A 165 4.26 -21.74 -13.42
CA PRO A 165 4.90 -20.49 -13.03
C PRO A 165 6.33 -20.29 -13.56
N HIS A 166 7.14 -21.34 -13.64
CA HIS A 166 8.51 -21.28 -14.15
C HIS A 166 8.60 -21.14 -15.69
N GLU A 167 7.50 -21.34 -16.40
CA GLU A 167 7.41 -21.15 -17.87
C GLU A 167 6.89 -19.75 -18.23
N LEU A 168 6.46 -18.96 -17.22
CA LEU A 168 5.98 -17.61 -17.41
C LEU A 168 7.14 -16.59 -17.36
N SER A 169 7.07 -15.55 -18.17
CA SER A 169 7.93 -14.39 -17.96
C SER A 169 7.61 -13.70 -16.63
N GLY A 170 8.52 -12.88 -16.10
CA GLY A 170 8.28 -12.14 -14.86
C GLY A 170 6.99 -11.33 -14.89
N GLY A 171 6.73 -10.61 -15.99
CA GLY A 171 5.50 -9.83 -16.17
C GLY A 171 4.23 -10.70 -16.31
N MET A 172 4.31 -11.90 -16.90
CA MET A 172 3.19 -12.85 -16.94
C MET A 172 2.91 -13.42 -15.56
N ALA A 173 3.94 -13.76 -14.80
CA ALA A 173 3.81 -14.25 -13.42
C ALA A 173 3.21 -13.17 -12.50
N GLN A 174 3.60 -11.89 -12.67
CA GLN A 174 3.03 -10.76 -11.93
C GLN A 174 1.53 -10.60 -12.24
N ARG A 175 1.14 -10.66 -13.51
CA ARG A 175 -0.28 -10.61 -13.92
C ARG A 175 -1.08 -11.79 -13.38
N LEU A 176 -0.50 -13.01 -13.38
CA LEU A 176 -1.17 -14.16 -12.76
C LEU A 176 -1.36 -13.99 -11.26
N ALA A 177 -0.35 -13.46 -10.54
CA ALA A 177 -0.46 -13.16 -9.12
C ALA A 177 -1.54 -12.08 -8.85
N THR A 178 -1.61 -11.06 -9.70
CA THR A 178 -2.68 -10.06 -9.65
C THR A 178 -4.06 -10.68 -9.90
N ALA A 179 -4.19 -11.55 -10.89
CA ALA A 179 -5.41 -12.29 -11.16
C ALA A 179 -5.89 -13.11 -9.96
N LEU A 180 -4.96 -13.80 -9.28
CA LEU A 180 -5.25 -14.58 -8.08
C LEU A 180 -5.72 -13.70 -6.91
N ALA A 181 -5.12 -12.52 -6.74
CA ALA A 181 -5.52 -11.56 -5.70
C ALA A 181 -6.93 -10.98 -5.94
N LEU A 182 -7.30 -10.80 -7.21
CA LEU A 182 -8.58 -10.25 -7.62
C LEU A 182 -9.70 -11.29 -7.72
N ALA A 183 -9.36 -12.56 -7.94
CA ALA A 183 -10.33 -13.63 -8.20
C ALA A 183 -11.43 -13.77 -7.10
N PRO A 184 -11.14 -13.58 -5.81
CA PRO A 184 -12.14 -13.63 -4.77
C PRO A 184 -13.01 -12.36 -4.65
N ASP A 185 -12.72 -11.32 -5.40
CA ASP A 185 -13.37 -10.01 -5.34
C ASP A 185 -13.35 -9.35 -3.95
N PRO A 186 -12.16 -9.21 -3.32
CA PRO A 186 -12.06 -8.71 -1.96
C PRO A 186 -12.38 -7.20 -1.88
N PRO A 187 -13.05 -6.73 -0.80
CA PRO A 187 -13.34 -5.31 -0.60
C PRO A 187 -12.10 -4.45 -0.31
N LEU A 188 -11.01 -5.07 0.17
CA LEU A 188 -9.70 -4.42 0.37
C LEU A 188 -8.64 -5.16 -0.44
N LEU A 189 -7.87 -4.41 -1.23
CA LEU A 189 -6.72 -4.93 -1.96
C LEU A 189 -5.45 -4.24 -1.48
N LEU A 190 -4.48 -5.03 -1.05
CA LEU A 190 -3.11 -4.59 -0.79
C LEU A 190 -2.28 -4.90 -2.03
N ALA A 191 -1.73 -3.89 -2.68
CA ALA A 191 -0.92 -4.05 -3.89
C ALA A 191 0.53 -3.60 -3.59
N ASP A 192 1.41 -4.57 -3.37
CA ASP A 192 2.81 -4.31 -3.02
C ASP A 192 3.67 -4.37 -4.28
N GLU A 193 4.11 -3.20 -4.77
CA GLU A 193 4.91 -3.01 -5.98
C GLU A 193 4.34 -3.77 -7.20
N PRO A 194 3.04 -3.62 -7.52
CA PRO A 194 2.34 -4.48 -8.48
C PRO A 194 2.82 -4.30 -9.93
N THR A 195 3.59 -3.28 -10.20
CA THR A 195 4.08 -2.91 -11.54
C THR A 195 5.55 -3.23 -11.75
N THR A 196 6.23 -3.78 -10.76
CA THR A 196 7.65 -4.13 -10.86
C THR A 196 7.88 -5.18 -11.95
N GLY A 197 8.83 -4.89 -12.86
CA GLY A 197 9.18 -5.79 -13.96
C GLY A 197 8.19 -5.81 -15.12
N LEU A 198 7.21 -4.88 -15.15
CA LEU A 198 6.30 -4.68 -16.27
C LEU A 198 6.84 -3.59 -17.22
N ASP A 199 6.53 -3.73 -18.50
CA ASP A 199 6.73 -2.67 -19.49
C ASP A 199 5.65 -1.57 -19.34
N ARG A 200 5.88 -0.41 -19.92
CA ARG A 200 5.03 0.77 -19.71
C ARG A 200 3.55 0.54 -20.02
N PRO A 201 3.15 -0.09 -21.14
CA PRO A 201 1.73 -0.38 -21.40
C PRO A 201 1.07 -1.27 -20.35
N LEU A 202 1.81 -2.25 -19.82
CA LEU A 202 1.32 -3.14 -18.76
C LEU A 202 1.27 -2.46 -17.39
N VAL A 203 2.20 -1.53 -17.10
CA VAL A 203 2.12 -0.67 -15.92
C VAL A 203 0.81 0.11 -15.96
N ASP A 204 0.55 0.80 -17.07
CA ASP A 204 -0.65 1.61 -17.25
C ASP A 204 -1.92 0.76 -17.11
N HIS A 205 -1.96 -0.40 -17.74
CA HIS A 205 -3.09 -1.34 -17.64
C HIS A 205 -3.33 -1.82 -16.20
N THR A 206 -2.26 -2.15 -15.46
CA THR A 206 -2.36 -2.60 -14.07
C THR A 206 -2.89 -1.49 -13.16
N LEU A 207 -2.40 -0.26 -13.33
CA LEU A 207 -2.87 0.90 -12.57
C LEU A 207 -4.35 1.21 -12.84
N ASP A 208 -4.76 1.16 -14.10
CA ASP A 208 -6.17 1.35 -14.48
C ASP A 208 -7.08 0.25 -13.91
N LEU A 209 -6.58 -0.99 -13.85
CA LEU A 209 -7.32 -2.08 -13.22
C LEU A 209 -7.53 -1.82 -11.72
N LEU A 210 -6.49 -1.39 -11.00
CA LEU A 210 -6.60 -1.03 -9.58
C LEU A 210 -7.57 0.14 -9.37
N ARG A 211 -7.52 1.17 -10.24
CA ARG A 211 -8.45 2.31 -10.17
C ARG A 211 -9.89 1.87 -10.38
N ARG A 212 -10.17 1.07 -11.42
CA ARG A 212 -11.50 0.51 -11.68
C ARG A 212 -12.05 -0.29 -10.50
N ARG A 213 -11.17 -0.98 -9.73
CA ARG A 213 -11.60 -1.68 -8.50
C ARG A 213 -12.10 -0.69 -7.44
N CYS A 214 -11.45 0.45 -7.29
CA CYS A 214 -11.94 1.50 -6.39
C CYS A 214 -13.26 2.10 -6.89
N ASP A 215 -13.39 2.35 -8.19
CA ASP A 215 -14.63 2.90 -8.77
C ASP A 215 -15.84 1.97 -8.58
N THR A 216 -15.61 0.67 -8.39
CA THR A 216 -16.65 -0.30 -8.04
C THR A 216 -16.86 -0.47 -6.52
N GLY A 217 -16.17 0.32 -5.68
CA GLY A 217 -16.38 0.39 -4.24
C GLY A 217 -15.34 -0.34 -3.39
N ALA A 218 -14.39 -1.08 -3.99
CA ALA A 218 -13.27 -1.64 -3.23
C ALA A 218 -12.32 -0.54 -2.76
N ALA A 219 -11.54 -0.81 -1.71
CA ALA A 219 -10.43 0.05 -1.32
C ALA A 219 -9.09 -0.57 -1.75
N VAL A 220 -8.14 0.26 -2.15
CA VAL A 220 -6.80 -0.19 -2.56
C VAL A 220 -5.73 0.53 -1.77
N LEU A 221 -4.85 -0.23 -1.11
CA LEU A 221 -3.60 0.26 -0.56
C LEU A 221 -2.49 -0.09 -1.56
N LEU A 222 -2.02 0.90 -2.31
CA LEU A 222 -0.95 0.76 -3.27
C LEU A 222 0.39 1.10 -2.62
N ILE A 223 1.29 0.14 -2.50
CA ILE A 223 2.67 0.36 -2.08
C ILE A 223 3.53 0.45 -3.32
N THR A 224 4.24 1.56 -3.49
CA THR A 224 5.11 1.75 -4.65
C THR A 224 6.23 2.76 -4.37
N HIS A 225 7.33 2.66 -5.10
CA HIS A 225 8.35 3.71 -5.19
C HIS A 225 8.16 4.58 -6.44
N ASP A 226 7.23 4.25 -7.33
CA ASP A 226 6.90 5.02 -8.52
C ASP A 226 5.89 6.13 -8.18
N LEU A 227 6.42 7.35 -8.01
CA LEU A 227 5.61 8.55 -7.74
C LEU A 227 4.70 8.93 -8.90
N ALA A 228 5.11 8.65 -10.15
CA ALA A 228 4.27 8.92 -11.31
C ALA A 228 3.05 7.99 -11.33
N ALA A 229 3.23 6.72 -10.98
CA ALA A 229 2.15 5.78 -10.79
C ALA A 229 1.19 6.23 -9.67
N ALA A 230 1.72 6.64 -8.51
CA ALA A 230 0.92 7.15 -7.40
C ALA A 230 0.14 8.41 -7.81
N ARG A 231 0.79 9.39 -8.46
CA ARG A 231 0.15 10.62 -8.95
C ARG A 231 -1.02 10.35 -9.90
N ARG A 232 -0.88 9.31 -10.73
CA ARG A 232 -1.87 8.97 -11.77
C ARG A 232 -3.17 8.40 -11.19
N VAL A 233 -3.08 7.55 -10.15
CA VAL A 233 -4.25 6.74 -9.74
C VAL A 233 -4.69 6.92 -8.31
N ALA A 234 -3.85 7.49 -7.42
CA ALA A 234 -4.19 7.60 -6.01
C ALA A 234 -5.08 8.82 -5.71
N ASP A 235 -6.03 8.64 -4.81
CA ASP A 235 -6.82 9.74 -4.22
C ASP A 235 -6.00 10.47 -3.16
N THR A 236 -5.28 9.70 -2.32
CA THR A 236 -4.42 10.21 -1.27
C THR A 236 -3.05 9.51 -1.31
N VAL A 237 -2.02 10.21 -0.86
CA VAL A 237 -0.65 9.67 -0.79
C VAL A 237 -0.08 9.86 0.61
N ALA A 238 0.42 8.77 1.17
CA ALA A 238 1.19 8.75 2.41
C ALA A 238 2.67 8.53 2.09
N VAL A 239 3.51 9.48 2.48
CA VAL A 239 4.96 9.41 2.29
C VAL A 239 5.59 8.78 3.52
N MET A 240 6.31 7.67 3.33
CA MET A 240 6.98 6.94 4.39
C MET A 240 8.49 7.14 4.32
N TYR A 241 9.10 7.51 5.45
CA TYR A 241 10.53 7.65 5.61
C TYR A 241 10.98 7.00 6.91
N ALA A 242 12.03 6.19 6.84
CA ALA A 242 12.66 5.56 8.01
C ALA A 242 11.61 5.01 9.01
N SER A 243 10.75 4.11 8.55
CA SER A 243 9.70 3.41 9.31
C SER A 243 8.45 4.23 9.71
N ARG A 244 8.36 5.53 9.39
CA ARG A 244 7.24 6.40 9.79
C ARG A 244 6.58 7.07 8.60
N ILE A 245 5.26 7.36 8.70
CA ILE A 245 4.62 8.32 7.79
C ILE A 245 5.06 9.71 8.21
N VAL A 246 5.63 10.47 7.25
CA VAL A 246 6.09 11.84 7.46
C VAL A 246 5.11 12.87 6.89
N GLU A 247 4.34 12.51 5.88
CA GLU A 247 3.31 13.34 5.27
C GLU A 247 2.21 12.46 4.67
N HIS A 248 0.95 12.86 4.82
CA HIS A 248 -0.22 12.20 4.21
C HIS A 248 -1.20 13.28 3.76
N ARG A 249 -1.50 13.34 2.45
CA ARG A 249 -2.35 14.37 1.85
C ARG A 249 -3.14 13.82 0.65
N PRO A 250 -4.19 14.55 0.21
CA PRO A 250 -4.75 14.39 -1.13
C PRO A 250 -3.65 14.50 -2.19
N THR A 251 -3.75 13.66 -3.22
CA THR A 251 -2.70 13.57 -4.26
C THR A 251 -2.35 14.91 -4.91
N PRO A 252 -3.32 15.76 -5.32
CA PRO A 252 -2.96 17.07 -5.89
C PRO A 252 -2.16 17.94 -4.92
N ASP A 253 -2.60 18.00 -3.64
CA ASP A 253 -1.93 18.81 -2.64
C ASP A 253 -0.51 18.35 -2.35
N LEU A 254 -0.27 17.04 -2.29
CA LEU A 254 1.06 16.50 -2.04
C LEU A 254 2.02 16.80 -3.18
N PHE A 255 1.58 16.67 -4.44
CA PHE A 255 2.43 16.90 -5.60
C PHE A 255 2.65 18.37 -5.93
N ASP A 256 1.67 19.24 -5.65
CA ASP A 256 1.75 20.67 -5.97
C ASP A 256 2.35 21.48 -4.80
N ARG A 257 2.08 21.07 -3.57
CA ARG A 257 2.45 21.79 -2.35
C ARG A 257 2.93 20.85 -1.23
N PRO A 258 4.02 20.09 -1.46
CA PRO A 258 4.59 19.24 -0.42
C PRO A 258 4.97 20.08 0.80
N ALA A 259 4.62 19.61 2.01
CA ALA A 259 4.91 20.34 3.23
C ALA A 259 6.13 19.78 3.99
N HIS A 260 6.44 18.50 3.81
CA HIS A 260 7.64 17.91 4.41
C HIS A 260 8.87 18.11 3.50
N PRO A 261 10.02 18.58 4.03
CA PRO A 261 11.24 18.73 3.22
C PRO A 261 11.71 17.46 2.50
N TYR A 262 11.49 16.27 3.10
CA TYR A 262 11.76 15.00 2.43
C TYR A 262 10.83 14.76 1.23
N THR A 263 9.53 15.05 1.38
CA THR A 263 8.57 14.91 0.27
C THR A 263 8.95 15.81 -0.89
N ALA A 264 9.31 17.07 -0.62
CA ALA A 264 9.77 17.99 -1.64
C ALA A 264 11.02 17.45 -2.36
N GLY A 265 12.03 17.03 -1.61
CA GLY A 265 13.25 16.44 -2.19
C GLY A 265 12.99 15.16 -3.00
N LEU A 266 12.04 14.32 -2.55
CA LEU A 266 11.64 13.12 -3.28
C LEU A 266 10.96 13.46 -4.62
N LEU A 267 10.13 14.52 -4.64
CA LEU A 267 9.51 15.03 -5.85
C LEU A 267 10.51 15.73 -6.77
N ASP A 268 11.47 16.49 -6.23
CA ASP A 268 12.51 17.16 -7.01
C ASP A 268 13.48 16.16 -7.67
N ALA A 269 13.57 14.93 -7.15
CA ALA A 269 14.33 13.86 -7.78
C ALA A 269 13.66 13.26 -9.02
N LEU A 270 12.40 13.62 -9.34
CA LEU A 270 11.73 13.13 -10.53
C LEU A 270 12.35 13.70 -11.82
N PRO A 271 12.38 12.90 -12.92
CA PRO A 271 12.95 13.32 -14.20
C PRO A 271 12.24 14.53 -14.84
N ASP A 272 10.95 14.72 -14.56
CA ASP A 272 10.13 15.84 -15.05
C ASP A 272 10.19 17.09 -14.16
N ARG A 273 11.04 17.06 -13.10
CA ARG A 273 11.30 18.19 -12.19
C ARG A 273 12.79 18.58 -12.20
N ALA A 274 13.30 18.97 -11.05
CA ALA A 274 14.72 19.41 -10.92
C ALA A 274 15.75 18.30 -11.17
N PHE A 275 15.32 17.03 -11.15
CA PHE A 275 16.16 15.83 -11.25
C PHE A 275 17.34 15.84 -10.26
N THR A 276 17.07 16.36 -9.06
CA THR A 276 18.06 16.51 -8.00
C THR A 276 17.79 15.47 -6.92
N PRO A 277 18.70 14.53 -6.68
CA PRO A 277 18.49 13.49 -5.68
C PRO A 277 18.52 14.07 -4.26
N VAL A 278 17.76 13.45 -3.35
CA VAL A 278 17.83 13.78 -1.93
C VAL A 278 19.23 13.49 -1.41
N PRO A 279 19.94 14.47 -0.81
CA PRO A 279 21.34 14.30 -0.41
C PRO A 279 21.49 13.25 0.71
N GLY A 280 22.65 12.58 0.75
CA GLY A 280 23.01 11.59 1.78
C GLY A 280 22.22 10.28 1.65
N HIS A 281 22.26 9.47 2.71
CA HIS A 281 21.59 8.16 2.76
C HIS A 281 20.54 8.10 3.88
N PRO A 282 19.45 7.33 3.71
CA PRO A 282 18.50 7.11 4.78
C PRO A 282 19.19 6.38 5.95
N PRO A 283 18.76 6.62 7.19
CA PRO A 283 19.31 5.92 8.34
C PRO A 283 18.97 4.42 8.28
N MET A 284 19.86 3.60 8.85
CA MET A 284 19.58 2.18 9.00
C MET A 284 18.43 1.98 9.97
N LEU A 285 17.49 1.08 9.64
CA LEU A 285 16.35 0.77 10.53
C LEU A 285 16.77 0.06 11.84
N THR A 286 18.04 -0.30 11.96
CA THR A 286 18.67 -0.82 13.18
C THR A 286 19.28 0.27 14.06
N ASP A 287 19.45 1.49 13.50
CA ASP A 287 20.10 2.62 14.18
C ASP A 287 19.40 3.92 13.75
N LEU A 288 18.17 4.09 14.22
CA LEU A 288 17.37 5.28 13.93
C LEU A 288 17.78 6.42 14.85
N PRO A 289 17.89 7.66 14.35
CA PRO A 289 18.08 8.84 15.21
C PRO A 289 16.98 8.94 16.28
N ALA A 290 17.34 9.42 17.45
CA ALA A 290 16.40 9.62 18.56
C ALA A 290 15.30 10.67 18.22
N GLY A 291 15.63 11.64 17.36
CA GLY A 291 14.72 12.70 16.92
C GLY A 291 14.07 12.43 15.57
N CYS A 292 13.95 13.50 14.79
CA CYS A 292 13.48 13.44 13.40
C CYS A 292 14.46 12.61 12.55
N ALA A 293 14.01 11.50 11.99
CA ALA A 293 14.88 10.62 11.21
C ALA A 293 15.46 11.30 9.95
N PHE A 294 14.79 12.33 9.43
CA PHE A 294 15.27 13.10 8.28
C PHE A 294 16.24 14.23 8.66
N ALA A 295 16.38 14.60 9.94
CA ALA A 295 17.22 15.72 10.37
C ALA A 295 18.64 15.71 9.81
N PRO A 296 19.37 14.57 9.73
CA PRO A 296 20.72 14.54 9.15
C PRO A 296 20.81 14.91 7.66
N ARG A 297 19.69 14.85 6.94
CA ARG A 297 19.58 15.13 5.49
C ARG A 297 18.76 16.40 5.22
N CYS A 298 18.19 17.00 6.27
CA CYS A 298 17.22 18.09 6.14
C CYS A 298 17.94 19.46 6.10
N PRO A 299 17.77 20.26 5.04
CA PRO A 299 18.38 21.59 5.00
C PRO A 299 17.74 22.59 5.99
N ARG A 300 16.64 22.19 6.63
CA ARG A 300 15.90 23.01 7.61
C ARG A 300 16.02 22.48 9.03
N ALA A 301 16.95 21.56 9.29
CA ALA A 301 17.12 20.99 10.63
C ALA A 301 17.55 22.04 11.65
N THR A 302 16.95 21.99 12.84
CA THR A 302 17.32 22.79 14.02
C THR A 302 17.32 21.90 15.26
N ASP A 303 17.61 22.48 16.42
CA ASP A 303 17.59 21.77 17.70
C ASP A 303 16.23 21.14 18.03
N ALA A 304 15.11 21.72 17.56
CA ALA A 304 13.79 21.14 17.70
C ALA A 304 13.69 19.74 17.07
N CYS A 305 14.50 19.45 16.04
CA CYS A 305 14.52 18.17 15.35
C CYS A 305 15.21 17.04 16.16
N HIS A 306 15.81 17.34 17.31
CA HIS A 306 16.27 16.31 18.26
C HIS A 306 15.11 15.58 18.95
N THR A 307 13.87 16.11 18.83
CA THR A 307 12.65 15.43 19.25
C THR A 307 11.92 14.86 18.03
N PRO A 308 11.39 13.60 18.07
CA PRO A 308 10.67 13.03 16.94
C PRO A 308 9.33 13.78 16.72
N PRO A 309 9.07 14.32 15.53
CA PRO A 309 7.80 14.98 15.25
C PRO A 309 6.65 13.97 15.24
N ARG A 310 5.49 14.39 15.76
CA ARG A 310 4.26 13.58 15.69
C ARG A 310 3.52 13.87 14.39
N LEU A 311 2.84 12.87 13.87
CA LEU A 311 1.95 13.03 12.71
C LEU A 311 0.66 13.71 13.16
N VAL A 312 0.52 14.99 12.88
CA VAL A 312 -0.63 15.82 13.28
C VAL A 312 -1.39 16.34 12.07
N ALA A 313 -2.64 16.77 12.26
CA ALA A 313 -3.43 17.39 11.20
C ALA A 313 -2.76 18.70 10.72
N ASP A 314 -2.72 18.89 9.39
CA ASP A 314 -2.12 20.06 8.75
C ASP A 314 -2.79 20.33 7.39
N GLY A 315 -3.53 21.47 7.28
CA GLY A 315 -4.04 22.02 6.03
C GLY A 315 -4.78 21.03 5.11
N GLY A 316 -5.62 20.14 5.65
CA GLY A 316 -6.35 19.12 4.87
C GLY A 316 -5.63 17.80 4.74
N GLY A 317 -4.46 17.64 5.37
CA GLY A 317 -3.68 16.40 5.46
C GLY A 317 -3.13 16.16 6.86
N ARG A 318 -2.07 15.37 6.93
CA ARG A 318 -1.31 15.08 8.17
C ARG A 318 0.18 15.24 7.89
N LEU A 319 0.91 15.79 8.84
CA LEU A 319 2.34 16.12 8.70
C LEU A 319 3.10 15.82 9.99
N ALA A 320 4.30 15.26 9.87
CA ALA A 320 5.24 15.03 10.96
C ALA A 320 6.53 15.84 10.71
N CYS A 321 6.49 17.15 10.93
CA CYS A 321 7.63 18.05 10.71
C CYS A 321 7.59 19.24 11.69
N HIS A 322 8.74 19.62 12.25
CA HIS A 322 8.86 20.83 13.08
C HIS A 322 8.97 22.11 12.23
N HIS A 323 9.44 21.98 10.99
CA HIS A 323 9.70 23.10 10.07
C HIS A 323 9.08 22.85 8.71
N PRO A 324 7.73 22.82 8.60
CA PRO A 324 7.07 22.58 7.33
C PRO A 324 7.47 23.62 6.27
N LEU A 325 7.44 23.20 5.02
CA LEU A 325 7.50 24.11 3.90
C LEU A 325 6.18 24.88 3.89
N THR A 326 6.24 26.18 4.14
CA THR A 326 5.07 27.03 4.02
C THR A 326 4.66 27.10 2.56
N SER A 327 3.39 26.82 2.25
CA SER A 327 2.86 27.13 0.93
C SER A 327 3.11 28.61 0.66
N LYS A 328 3.87 28.98 -0.39
CA LYS A 328 3.74 30.33 -0.94
C LYS A 328 2.28 30.48 -1.30
N ALA A 329 1.59 31.44 -0.65
CA ALA A 329 0.28 31.88 -1.13
C ALA A 329 0.42 32.20 -2.62
N PRO A 330 -0.54 31.82 -3.47
CA PRO A 330 -0.51 32.25 -4.86
C PRO A 330 -0.44 33.77 -4.89
N ALA A 331 0.55 34.29 -5.65
CA ALA A 331 0.71 35.72 -5.89
C ALA A 331 -0.41 36.23 -6.78
#